data_112bf398ff41913ad00e741bab946152
#
_entry.id   112bf398ff41913ad00e741bab946152
#
_cell.length_a   1.000
_cell.length_b   1.000
_cell.length_c   1.000
_cell.angle_alpha   90.00
_cell.angle_beta   90.00
_cell.angle_gamma   90.00
#
_symmetry.space_group_name_H-M   'P 1'
#
loop_
_entity.id
_entity.type
_entity.pdbx_description
1 polymer ?
#
loop_
_entity_poly.entity_id
_entity_poly.type
_entity_poly.pdbx_seq_one_letter_code
_entity_poly.pdbx_strand_id
1 'polypeptide(L)'
;MKKIISLLFVAGVLNTVAAQKITMYSTTASERWTSQKVTVLKHASQTPEVSVYTDSLLQHVTGFGGTFNEIGWNALQSLSQEERDKVMASLFAEEGVRFSLGRTPVACSDYSFGYYSYNDVKDDYTMRNFSIDRDRFILIPYIKEALKLRPDLKMWASPWTPPAWMKVNEHYSQKSSGIEGTDIGHNRLDPARNVLGNVTGFKMQQGYLQAYALYFSKYVQAYKKNGITISMLMPQNEIAWTPCWPSCTWRAEDLAIFVTQYLGPQFKKDSLDTEIWMGTVNYPNPDYIRAFLNQKNVSDYVRGVGVQWTGMKALPVIHKEYPSYGYMQTENMCGNSENDWSALENTWNAVVHCFNNGVD
;
A
#
# COMPACT_ATOMS: atom_id res chain seq x y z
N MET A 1 -13.92 51.19 66.89
CA MET A 1 -13.34 49.96 66.42
C MET A 1 -14.31 49.25 65.48
N LYS A 2 -14.09 49.36 64.15
CA LYS A 2 -14.92 48.71 63.14
C LYS A 2 -14.28 47.33 62.77
N LYS A 3 -14.99 46.24 63.02
CA LYS A 3 -14.58 44.93 62.64
C LYS A 3 -14.92 44.68 61.12
N ILE A 4 -13.89 44.47 60.34
CA ILE A 4 -14.02 44.03 58.92
C ILE A 4 -14.09 42.53 58.95
N ILE A 5 -15.23 41.99 58.49
CA ILE A 5 -15.39 40.55 58.23
C ILE A 5 -15.04 40.32 56.76
N SER A 6 -13.90 39.62 56.49
CA SER A 6 -13.53 39.20 55.17
C SER A 6 -14.23 37.85 54.87
N LEU A 7 -15.15 37.85 53.90
CA LEU A 7 -15.72 36.63 53.33
C LEU A 7 -14.74 36.08 52.27
N LEU A 8 -14.13 34.93 52.55
CA LEU A 8 -13.42 34.17 51.54
C LEU A 8 -14.45 33.38 50.70
N PHE A 9 -14.58 33.78 49.42
CA PHE A 9 -15.27 32.96 48.45
C PHE A 9 -14.32 31.87 47.94
N VAL A 10 -14.56 30.62 48.36
CA VAL A 10 -13.93 29.45 47.75
C VAL A 10 -14.75 29.09 46.53
N ALA A 11 -14.27 29.49 45.34
CA ALA A 11 -14.81 29.03 44.10
C ALA A 11 -14.38 27.56 43.87
N GLY A 12 -15.27 26.63 44.21
CA GLY A 12 -15.08 25.24 43.87
C GLY A 12 -15.18 25.08 42.35
N VAL A 13 -14.07 24.76 41.69
CA VAL A 13 -14.07 24.31 40.27
C VAL A 13 -14.74 22.95 40.26
N LEU A 14 -16.02 22.90 39.91
CA LEU A 14 -16.70 21.67 39.56
C LEU A 14 -16.13 21.21 38.23
N ASN A 15 -15.16 20.30 38.28
CA ASN A 15 -14.77 19.51 37.11
C ASN A 15 -15.96 18.62 36.75
N THR A 16 -16.80 19.08 35.85
CA THR A 16 -17.78 18.21 35.18
C THR A 16 -16.99 17.26 34.27
N VAL A 17 -16.71 16.05 34.75
CA VAL A 17 -16.29 14.97 33.91
C VAL A 17 -17.43 14.74 32.91
N ALA A 18 -17.26 15.19 31.68
CA ALA A 18 -18.20 14.90 30.63
C ALA A 18 -18.34 13.38 30.53
N ALA A 19 -19.57 12.87 30.71
CA ALA A 19 -19.83 11.44 30.63
C ALA A 19 -19.37 10.96 29.25
N GLN A 20 -18.37 10.11 29.20
CA GLN A 20 -17.83 9.57 27.97
C GLN A 20 -18.92 8.73 27.29
N LYS A 21 -19.36 9.16 26.10
CA LYS A 21 -20.34 8.41 25.32
C LYS A 21 -19.65 7.19 24.70
N ILE A 22 -20.04 6.00 25.13
CA ILE A 22 -19.55 4.75 24.60
C ILE A 22 -20.59 4.18 23.64
N THR A 23 -20.18 3.86 22.42
CA THR A 23 -20.99 3.16 21.43
C THR A 23 -20.32 1.82 21.12
N MET A 24 -21.07 0.76 21.10
CA MET A 24 -20.59 -0.58 20.80
C MET A 24 -21.32 -1.14 19.59
N TYR A 25 -20.56 -1.67 18.65
CA TYR A 25 -21.07 -2.46 17.54
C TYR A 25 -20.49 -3.86 17.63
N SER A 26 -21.29 -4.86 17.33
CA SER A 26 -20.84 -6.25 17.24
C SER A 26 -21.18 -6.85 15.89
N THR A 27 -20.36 -7.79 15.47
CA THR A 27 -20.62 -8.63 14.29
C THR A 27 -20.51 -10.09 14.71
N THR A 28 -21.51 -10.87 14.35
CA THR A 28 -21.56 -12.32 14.54
C THR A 28 -21.77 -13.00 13.19
N ALA A 29 -21.73 -14.33 13.16
CA ALA A 29 -22.02 -15.08 11.93
C ALA A 29 -23.44 -14.82 11.37
N SER A 30 -24.40 -14.50 12.25
CA SER A 30 -25.81 -14.26 11.89
C SER A 30 -26.20 -12.79 11.82
N GLU A 31 -25.48 -11.90 12.52
CA GLU A 31 -25.81 -10.47 12.61
C GLU A 31 -24.55 -9.64 12.35
N ARG A 32 -24.63 -8.73 11.37
CA ARG A 32 -23.50 -7.89 10.96
C ARG A 32 -23.71 -6.46 11.41
N TRP A 33 -22.66 -5.85 11.98
CA TRP A 33 -22.59 -4.44 12.36
C TRP A 33 -23.78 -3.96 13.18
N THR A 34 -24.13 -4.72 14.21
CA THR A 34 -25.30 -4.44 15.05
C THR A 34 -24.92 -3.57 16.22
N SER A 35 -25.64 -2.44 16.41
CA SER A 35 -25.45 -1.58 17.57
C SER A 35 -25.93 -2.29 18.85
N GLN A 36 -25.07 -2.29 19.87
CA GLN A 36 -25.35 -2.91 21.15
C GLN A 36 -25.69 -1.88 22.22
N LYS A 37 -26.59 -2.27 23.14
CA LYS A 37 -26.89 -1.45 24.32
C LYS A 37 -25.71 -1.51 25.30
N VAL A 38 -25.13 -0.35 25.61
CA VAL A 38 -24.05 -0.24 26.58
C VAL A 38 -24.58 0.25 27.92
N THR A 39 -24.15 -0.41 29.01
CA THR A 39 -24.39 0.06 30.36
C THR A 39 -23.04 0.38 31.02
N VAL A 40 -22.86 1.62 31.42
CA VAL A 40 -21.63 2.05 32.11
C VAL A 40 -21.80 1.82 33.61
N LEU A 41 -20.93 1.02 34.20
CA LEU A 41 -20.88 0.75 35.63
C LEU A 41 -19.73 1.55 36.27
N LYS A 42 -19.98 2.13 37.45
CA LYS A 42 -18.93 2.87 38.20
C LYS A 42 -17.87 1.94 38.78
N HIS A 43 -18.21 0.70 39.08
CA HIS A 43 -17.32 -0.31 39.60
C HIS A 43 -17.63 -1.63 38.92
N ALA A 44 -16.59 -2.33 38.48
CA ALA A 44 -16.72 -3.69 37.97
C ALA A 44 -16.92 -4.66 39.12
N SER A 45 -17.92 -5.52 39.04
CA SER A 45 -18.18 -6.60 40.00
C SER A 45 -17.48 -7.90 39.64
N GLN A 46 -16.88 -7.96 38.47
CA GLN A 46 -16.21 -9.16 37.92
C GLN A 46 -14.91 -8.72 37.21
N THR A 47 -13.98 -9.66 37.05
CA THR A 47 -12.78 -9.46 36.24
C THR A 47 -13.19 -9.22 34.78
N PRO A 48 -12.74 -8.14 34.12
CA PRO A 48 -13.10 -7.87 32.75
C PRO A 48 -12.52 -8.91 31.80
N GLU A 49 -13.28 -9.33 30.80
CA GLU A 49 -12.79 -10.20 29.72
C GLU A 49 -11.87 -9.45 28.76
N VAL A 50 -12.10 -8.13 28.58
CA VAL A 50 -11.29 -7.23 27.76
C VAL A 50 -10.95 -5.99 28.55
N SER A 51 -9.67 -5.63 28.55
CA SER A 51 -9.17 -4.40 29.18
C SER A 51 -8.56 -3.49 28.11
N VAL A 52 -8.90 -2.21 28.13
CA VAL A 52 -8.33 -1.20 27.25
C VAL A 52 -7.49 -0.23 28.08
N TYR A 53 -6.22 -0.13 27.74
CA TYR A 53 -5.24 0.73 28.42
C TYR A 53 -5.01 1.98 27.58
N THR A 54 -5.73 3.05 27.84
CA THR A 54 -5.70 4.30 27.06
C THR A 54 -4.43 5.12 27.25
N ASP A 55 -3.66 4.83 28.25
CA ASP A 55 -2.35 5.42 28.63
C ASP A 55 -1.14 4.62 28.12
N SER A 56 -1.39 3.44 27.54
CA SER A 56 -0.37 2.54 26.99
C SER A 56 -0.44 2.56 25.47
N LEU A 57 0.14 3.60 24.85
CA LEU A 57 0.14 3.76 23.41
C LEU A 57 1.21 2.87 22.77
N LEU A 58 0.85 2.22 21.67
CA LEU A 58 1.72 1.45 20.79
C LEU A 58 2.01 2.27 19.51
N GLN A 59 2.10 1.60 18.35
CA GLN A 59 2.32 2.30 17.07
C GLN A 59 1.14 3.22 16.70
N HIS A 60 1.42 4.19 15.86
CA HIS A 60 0.41 5.04 15.27
C HIS A 60 -0.07 4.44 13.95
N VAL A 61 -1.34 4.06 13.86
CA VAL A 61 -1.92 3.52 12.63
C VAL A 61 -2.10 4.63 11.61
N THR A 62 -1.39 4.56 10.49
CA THR A 62 -1.46 5.54 9.41
C THR A 62 -2.79 5.46 8.65
N GLY A 63 -3.32 4.25 8.46
CA GLY A 63 -4.64 4.07 7.87
C GLY A 63 -4.85 2.77 7.13
N PHE A 64 -5.98 2.72 6.45
CA PHE A 64 -6.41 1.61 5.61
C PHE A 64 -6.72 2.11 4.20
N GLY A 65 -6.62 1.23 3.22
CA GLY A 65 -6.89 1.61 1.85
C GLY A 65 -7.11 0.46 0.88
N GLY A 66 -7.22 0.83 -0.38
CA GLY A 66 -7.41 -0.08 -1.50
C GLY A 66 -6.58 0.33 -2.71
N THR A 67 -6.70 -0.43 -3.79
CA THR A 67 -5.94 -0.22 -5.04
C THR A 67 -6.84 0.36 -6.12
N PHE A 68 -6.40 1.45 -6.72
CA PHE A 68 -6.93 1.99 -7.96
C PHE A 68 -6.38 1.19 -9.14
N ASN A 69 -7.23 0.71 -10.03
CA ASN A 69 -6.82 -0.07 -11.21
C ASN A 69 -7.79 0.14 -12.39
N GLU A 70 -7.36 -0.25 -13.60
CA GLU A 70 -8.14 -0.03 -14.81
C GLU A 70 -9.46 -0.80 -14.82
N ILE A 71 -9.43 -2.08 -14.43
CA ILE A 71 -10.64 -2.94 -14.44
C ILE A 71 -11.66 -2.41 -13.43
N GLY A 72 -11.23 -2.01 -12.23
CA GLY A 72 -12.09 -1.41 -11.23
C GLY A 72 -12.75 -0.12 -11.70
N TRP A 73 -11.99 0.77 -12.36
CA TRP A 73 -12.57 1.99 -12.92
C TRP A 73 -13.59 1.69 -14.02
N ASN A 74 -13.27 0.75 -14.91
CA ASN A 74 -14.19 0.34 -15.96
C ASN A 74 -15.49 -0.26 -15.38
N ALA A 75 -15.39 -1.05 -14.32
CA ALA A 75 -16.57 -1.57 -13.63
C ALA A 75 -17.43 -0.43 -13.04
N LEU A 76 -16.81 0.56 -12.40
CA LEU A 76 -17.51 1.75 -11.91
C LEU A 76 -18.15 2.57 -13.03
N GLN A 77 -17.50 2.66 -14.20
CA GLN A 77 -18.07 3.37 -15.36
C GLN A 77 -19.29 2.66 -15.97
N SER A 78 -19.49 1.37 -15.72
CA SER A 78 -20.69 0.64 -16.15
C SER A 78 -21.95 0.95 -15.32
N LEU A 79 -21.76 1.56 -14.15
CA LEU A 79 -22.84 1.99 -13.26
C LEU A 79 -23.41 3.35 -13.73
N SER A 80 -24.66 3.63 -13.34
CA SER A 80 -25.19 4.99 -13.42
C SER A 80 -24.35 5.95 -12.57
N GLN A 81 -24.41 7.25 -12.86
CA GLN A 81 -23.67 8.25 -12.07
C GLN A 81 -24.07 8.18 -10.59
N GLU A 82 -25.35 8.04 -10.29
CA GLU A 82 -25.87 7.95 -8.91
C GLU A 82 -25.30 6.72 -8.16
N GLU A 83 -25.29 5.56 -8.80
CA GLU A 83 -24.75 4.34 -8.21
C GLU A 83 -23.23 4.44 -7.99
N ARG A 84 -22.49 4.98 -8.96
CA ARG A 84 -21.06 5.22 -8.85
C ARG A 84 -20.75 6.17 -7.69
N ASP A 85 -21.50 7.27 -7.57
CA ASP A 85 -21.32 8.23 -6.47
C ASP A 85 -21.56 7.58 -5.10
N LYS A 86 -22.57 6.69 -4.99
CA LYS A 86 -22.82 5.90 -3.78
C LYS A 86 -21.66 4.96 -3.44
N VAL A 87 -21.09 4.27 -4.44
CA VAL A 87 -19.93 3.40 -4.23
C VAL A 87 -18.73 4.24 -3.77
N MET A 88 -18.43 5.34 -4.47
CA MET A 88 -17.32 6.21 -4.11
C MET A 88 -17.50 6.81 -2.70
N ALA A 89 -18.71 7.24 -2.35
CA ALA A 89 -19.00 7.74 -1.01
C ALA A 89 -18.83 6.65 0.05
N SER A 90 -19.27 5.43 -0.19
CA SER A 90 -19.09 4.32 0.74
C SER A 90 -17.63 3.97 1.01
N LEU A 91 -16.74 4.25 0.05
CA LEU A 91 -15.30 3.98 0.19
C LEU A 91 -14.52 5.14 0.83
N PHE A 92 -14.86 6.39 0.50
CA PHE A 92 -14.01 7.54 0.80
C PHE A 92 -14.66 8.63 1.66
N ALA A 93 -16.00 8.75 1.67
CA ALA A 93 -16.68 9.77 2.46
C ALA A 93 -16.68 9.43 3.97
N GLU A 94 -17.07 10.42 4.79
CA GLU A 94 -17.04 10.30 6.26
C GLU A 94 -18.01 9.24 6.78
N GLU A 95 -19.12 9.04 6.09
CA GLU A 95 -20.15 8.06 6.41
C GLU A 95 -19.80 6.63 6.01
N GLY A 96 -18.78 6.47 5.14
CA GLY A 96 -18.32 5.18 4.63
C GLY A 96 -17.18 4.57 5.44
N VAL A 97 -16.42 3.68 4.81
CA VAL A 97 -15.21 3.09 5.42
C VAL A 97 -14.05 4.08 5.52
N ARG A 98 -14.16 5.20 4.82
CA ARG A 98 -13.25 6.36 4.91
C ARG A 98 -11.78 5.98 4.69
N PHE A 99 -11.48 5.26 3.63
CA PHE A 99 -10.09 4.92 3.29
C PHE A 99 -9.20 6.16 3.26
N SER A 100 -8.04 6.05 3.90
CA SER A 100 -7.03 7.12 4.01
C SER A 100 -5.76 6.84 3.21
N LEU A 101 -5.61 5.62 2.69
CA LEU A 101 -4.52 5.22 1.82
C LEU A 101 -5.06 4.75 0.47
N GLY A 102 -4.34 5.05 -0.60
CA GLY A 102 -4.66 4.59 -1.94
C GLY A 102 -3.41 4.09 -2.66
N ARG A 103 -3.46 2.89 -3.22
CA ARG A 103 -2.41 2.37 -4.09
C ARG A 103 -2.75 2.63 -5.56
N THR A 104 -1.77 3.00 -6.36
CA THR A 104 -1.91 3.03 -7.82
C THR A 104 -0.73 2.28 -8.46
N PRO A 105 -0.97 1.52 -9.56
CA PRO A 105 0.13 0.92 -10.29
C PRO A 105 0.96 1.98 -11.01
N VAL A 106 2.23 1.68 -11.26
CA VAL A 106 3.09 2.42 -12.18
C VAL A 106 3.07 1.68 -13.51
N ALA A 107 2.25 2.13 -14.45
CA ALA A 107 1.88 1.48 -15.70
C ALA A 107 1.05 0.19 -15.49
N CYS A 108 1.21 -0.81 -16.35
CA CYS A 108 0.36 -2.00 -16.32
C CYS A 108 0.54 -2.85 -15.06
N SER A 109 -0.57 -3.41 -14.63
CA SER A 109 -0.66 -4.41 -13.55
C SER A 109 -1.41 -5.65 -14.07
N ASP A 110 -1.66 -6.61 -13.18
CA ASP A 110 -2.55 -7.75 -13.41
C ASP A 110 -4.03 -7.36 -13.59
N TYR A 111 -4.42 -6.13 -13.18
CA TYR A 111 -5.75 -5.53 -13.36
C TYR A 111 -5.78 -4.44 -14.44
N SER A 112 -4.97 -4.58 -15.49
CA SER A 112 -4.94 -3.70 -16.66
C SER A 112 -5.51 -4.37 -17.90
N PHE A 113 -6.04 -3.58 -18.85
CA PHE A 113 -6.55 -4.04 -20.14
C PHE A 113 -5.43 -4.36 -21.15
N GLY A 114 -4.35 -4.94 -20.69
CA GLY A 114 -3.21 -5.33 -21.49
C GLY A 114 -1.90 -4.73 -21.01
N TYR A 115 -0.83 -5.12 -21.68
CA TYR A 115 0.52 -4.71 -21.29
C TYR A 115 0.88 -3.36 -21.89
N TYR A 116 1.44 -2.50 -21.07
CA TYR A 116 1.99 -1.20 -21.48
C TYR A 116 2.98 -0.68 -20.44
N SER A 117 3.84 0.22 -20.86
CA SER A 117 4.61 1.06 -19.95
C SER A 117 4.47 2.54 -20.39
N TYR A 118 5.01 3.44 -19.58
CA TYR A 118 5.04 4.86 -19.96
C TYR A 118 6.15 5.20 -20.96
N ASN A 119 6.99 4.22 -21.31
CA ASN A 119 7.97 4.35 -22.38
C ASN A 119 8.34 2.96 -22.96
N ASP A 120 7.69 2.61 -24.06
CA ASP A 120 7.92 1.35 -24.78
C ASP A 120 8.94 1.48 -25.91
N VAL A 121 9.52 2.66 -26.09
CA VAL A 121 10.56 2.89 -27.09
C VAL A 121 11.88 2.29 -26.58
N LYS A 122 12.34 1.22 -27.26
CA LYS A 122 13.58 0.54 -26.89
C LYS A 122 14.77 1.49 -26.93
N ASP A 123 15.62 1.38 -25.91
CA ASP A 123 16.87 2.15 -25.74
C ASP A 123 16.69 3.67 -25.60
N ASP A 124 15.47 4.15 -25.32
CA ASP A 124 15.26 5.56 -24.93
C ASP A 124 15.66 5.81 -23.47
N TYR A 125 16.96 5.72 -23.20
CA TYR A 125 17.54 5.94 -21.86
C TYR A 125 17.28 7.34 -21.30
N THR A 126 16.95 8.30 -22.15
CA THR A 126 16.66 9.69 -21.75
C THR A 126 15.20 9.94 -21.47
N MET A 127 14.36 8.94 -21.64
CA MET A 127 12.90 9.03 -21.43
C MET A 127 12.23 10.17 -22.22
N ARG A 128 12.64 10.41 -23.47
CA ARG A 128 12.02 11.42 -24.33
C ARG A 128 10.58 11.08 -24.70
N ASN A 129 10.32 9.78 -24.88
CA ASN A 129 9.00 9.26 -25.26
C ASN A 129 8.15 8.86 -24.05
N PHE A 130 8.56 9.27 -22.82
CA PHE A 130 7.79 9.00 -21.61
C PHE A 130 6.44 9.72 -21.65
N SER A 131 5.34 8.99 -21.51
CA SER A 131 3.99 9.54 -21.43
C SER A 131 3.10 8.73 -20.47
N ILE A 132 2.31 9.44 -19.66
CA ILE A 132 1.23 8.91 -18.84
C ILE A 132 -0.14 9.10 -19.48
N ASP A 133 -0.20 9.30 -20.78
CA ASP A 133 -1.45 9.68 -21.46
C ASP A 133 -2.57 8.66 -21.23
N ARG A 134 -2.25 7.37 -21.16
CA ARG A 134 -3.23 6.33 -20.84
C ARG A 134 -3.89 6.55 -19.47
N ASP A 135 -3.12 6.88 -18.46
CA ASP A 135 -3.61 7.09 -17.10
C ASP A 135 -4.52 8.31 -16.99
N ARG A 136 -4.35 9.30 -17.88
CA ARG A 136 -5.22 10.49 -17.92
C ARG A 136 -6.67 10.17 -18.23
N PHE A 137 -6.93 9.05 -18.87
CA PHE A 137 -8.29 8.61 -19.20
C PHE A 137 -8.86 7.59 -18.22
N ILE A 138 -8.02 6.94 -17.39
CA ILE A 138 -8.44 5.82 -16.56
C ILE A 138 -8.10 6.06 -15.08
N LEU A 139 -6.83 5.98 -14.70
CA LEU A 139 -6.41 6.02 -13.28
C LEU A 139 -6.56 7.41 -12.67
N ILE A 140 -6.15 8.45 -13.38
CA ILE A 140 -6.20 9.84 -12.88
C ILE A 140 -7.63 10.30 -12.60
N PRO A 141 -8.63 10.10 -13.48
CA PRO A 141 -10.02 10.39 -13.16
C PRO A 141 -10.52 9.64 -11.93
N TYR A 142 -10.23 8.33 -11.83
CA TYR A 142 -10.64 7.52 -10.69
C TYR A 142 -10.09 8.05 -9.35
N ILE A 143 -8.78 8.33 -9.30
CA ILE A 143 -8.13 8.89 -8.12
C ILE A 143 -8.70 10.27 -7.78
N LYS A 144 -8.97 11.11 -8.78
CA LYS A 144 -9.57 12.43 -8.57
C LYS A 144 -10.98 12.39 -7.99
N GLU A 145 -11.79 11.41 -8.37
CA GLU A 145 -13.11 11.22 -7.73
C GLU A 145 -12.94 10.89 -6.24
N ALA A 146 -12.00 10.02 -5.89
CA ALA A 146 -11.70 9.73 -4.48
C ALA A 146 -11.17 10.97 -3.72
N LEU A 147 -10.26 11.75 -4.34
CA LEU A 147 -9.71 12.97 -3.73
C LEU A 147 -10.74 14.09 -3.53
N LYS A 148 -11.83 14.13 -4.30
CA LYS A 148 -12.95 15.05 -4.04
C LYS A 148 -13.64 14.74 -2.70
N LEU A 149 -13.79 13.46 -2.36
CA LEU A 149 -14.43 13.00 -1.14
C LEU A 149 -13.45 12.93 0.04
N ARG A 150 -12.17 12.64 -0.26
CA ARG A 150 -11.10 12.48 0.72
C ARG A 150 -9.85 13.27 0.27
N PRO A 151 -9.80 14.61 0.49
CA PRO A 151 -8.69 15.44 0.02
C PRO A 151 -7.33 15.10 0.66
N ASP A 152 -7.33 14.49 1.84
CA ASP A 152 -6.15 14.03 2.59
C ASP A 152 -5.76 12.58 2.30
N LEU A 153 -6.38 11.93 1.29
CA LEU A 153 -6.02 10.58 0.84
C LEU A 153 -4.53 10.53 0.46
N LYS A 154 -3.77 9.69 1.15
CA LYS A 154 -2.34 9.49 0.86
C LYS A 154 -2.19 8.45 -0.23
N MET A 155 -1.59 8.84 -1.35
CA MET A 155 -1.35 7.94 -2.48
C MET A 155 0.04 7.35 -2.42
N TRP A 156 0.14 6.04 -2.67
CA TRP A 156 1.39 5.33 -2.90
C TRP A 156 1.35 4.51 -4.18
N ALA A 157 2.52 4.17 -4.71
CA ALA A 157 2.61 3.54 -6.01
C ALA A 157 3.65 2.40 -6.04
N SER A 158 3.40 1.42 -6.91
CA SER A 158 4.35 0.37 -7.24
C SER A 158 4.15 -0.14 -8.67
N PRO A 159 5.21 -0.44 -9.42
CA PRO A 159 5.12 -1.15 -10.69
C PRO A 159 4.96 -2.65 -10.47
N TRP A 160 4.27 -3.32 -11.37
CA TRP A 160 4.33 -4.79 -11.50
C TRP A 160 5.53 -5.21 -12.36
N THR A 161 5.92 -4.38 -13.31
CA THR A 161 7.03 -4.65 -14.22
C THR A 161 7.67 -3.35 -14.72
N PRO A 162 8.99 -3.34 -14.95
CA PRO A 162 9.62 -2.31 -15.77
C PRO A 162 9.13 -2.36 -17.22
N PRO A 163 9.41 -1.34 -18.04
CA PRO A 163 9.28 -1.45 -19.50
C PRO A 163 9.97 -2.71 -20.03
N ALA A 164 9.33 -3.41 -20.97
CA ALA A 164 9.78 -4.72 -21.43
C ALA A 164 11.25 -4.70 -21.94
N TRP A 165 11.66 -3.63 -22.60
CA TRP A 165 13.02 -3.48 -23.13
C TRP A 165 14.12 -3.37 -22.06
N MET A 166 13.75 -3.04 -20.81
CA MET A 166 14.67 -3.00 -19.67
C MET A 166 14.84 -4.36 -18.99
N LYS A 167 14.07 -5.37 -19.37
CA LYS A 167 14.11 -6.71 -18.78
C LYS A 167 14.98 -7.66 -19.58
N VAL A 168 15.56 -8.64 -18.90
CA VAL A 168 16.46 -9.63 -19.54
C VAL A 168 15.75 -10.50 -20.56
N ASN A 169 14.44 -10.74 -20.39
CA ASN A 169 13.60 -11.45 -21.33
C ASN A 169 12.83 -10.57 -22.32
N GLU A 170 13.01 -9.26 -22.25
CA GLU A 170 12.32 -8.25 -23.08
C GLU A 170 10.80 -8.48 -23.18
N HIS A 171 10.18 -8.86 -22.05
CA HIS A 171 8.75 -9.12 -21.95
C HIS A 171 8.18 -8.61 -20.62
N TYR A 172 6.91 -8.19 -20.60
CA TYR A 172 6.25 -7.70 -19.39
C TYR A 172 6.13 -8.75 -18.28
N SER A 173 5.87 -10.02 -18.64
CA SER A 173 5.80 -11.13 -17.68
C SER A 173 7.16 -11.83 -17.57
N GLN A 174 7.38 -12.56 -16.48
CA GLN A 174 8.58 -13.38 -16.30
C GLN A 174 8.36 -14.85 -16.62
N LYS A 175 7.10 -15.32 -16.60
CA LYS A 175 6.74 -16.70 -16.90
C LYS A 175 5.72 -16.71 -18.05
N SER A 176 5.88 -17.63 -18.98
CA SER A 176 4.91 -17.87 -20.04
C SER A 176 3.59 -18.39 -19.45
N SER A 177 2.48 -17.90 -19.97
CA SER A 177 1.17 -18.54 -19.83
C SER A 177 0.89 -19.30 -21.10
N GLY A 178 0.85 -20.61 -21.07
CA GLY A 178 0.71 -21.38 -22.28
C GLY A 178 0.45 -22.84 -22.00
N ILE A 179 -0.06 -23.14 -20.81
CA ILE A 179 -0.56 -24.47 -20.51
C ILE A 179 -1.99 -24.51 -21.06
N GLU A 180 -2.22 -25.31 -22.09
CA GLU A 180 -3.55 -25.66 -22.58
C GLU A 180 -4.48 -25.96 -21.40
N GLY A 181 -5.64 -25.32 -21.36
CA GLY A 181 -6.65 -25.53 -20.32
C GLY A 181 -6.56 -24.66 -19.07
N THR A 182 -5.76 -23.60 -19.07
CA THR A 182 -5.83 -22.57 -18.02
C THR A 182 -6.66 -21.38 -18.47
N ASP A 183 -7.49 -20.82 -17.57
CA ASP A 183 -8.30 -19.61 -17.81
C ASP A 183 -7.45 -18.34 -18.01
N ILE A 184 -6.14 -18.43 -17.83
CA ILE A 184 -5.19 -17.34 -18.05
C ILE A 184 -4.80 -17.33 -19.53
N GLY A 185 -5.26 -16.33 -20.27
CA GLY A 185 -4.96 -16.13 -21.68
C GLY A 185 -3.45 -16.18 -22.00
N HIS A 186 -3.11 -16.59 -23.21
CA HIS A 186 -1.72 -16.72 -23.66
C HIS A 186 -1.02 -15.36 -23.67
N ASN A 187 0.01 -15.16 -22.82
CA ASN A 187 0.75 -13.92 -22.70
C ASN A 187 1.84 -13.72 -23.79
N ARG A 188 1.97 -14.66 -24.73
CA ARG A 188 2.91 -14.63 -25.86
C ARG A 188 4.40 -14.66 -25.49
N LEU A 189 4.74 -14.91 -24.23
CA LEU A 189 6.13 -15.17 -23.85
C LEU A 189 6.54 -16.58 -24.24
N ASP A 190 7.63 -16.71 -24.98
CA ASP A 190 8.25 -17.99 -25.27
C ASP A 190 8.75 -18.63 -23.97
N PRO A 191 8.38 -19.90 -23.67
CA PRO A 191 8.87 -20.61 -22.48
C PRO A 191 10.39 -20.64 -22.34
N ALA A 192 11.13 -20.63 -23.43
CA ALA A 192 12.61 -20.56 -23.43
C ALA A 192 13.15 -19.24 -22.87
N ARG A 193 12.31 -18.20 -22.80
CA ARG A 193 12.63 -16.86 -22.26
C ARG A 193 12.09 -16.64 -20.84
N ASN A 194 11.59 -17.68 -20.20
CA ASN A 194 11.17 -17.59 -18.81
C ASN A 194 12.35 -17.19 -17.90
N VAL A 195 12.08 -16.30 -16.95
CA VAL A 195 13.03 -15.89 -15.91
C VAL A 195 12.47 -16.35 -14.58
N LEU A 196 13.00 -17.43 -14.05
CA LEU A 196 12.45 -18.11 -12.87
C LEU A 196 13.48 -18.16 -11.73
N GLY A 197 12.98 -18.27 -10.51
CA GLY A 197 13.81 -18.42 -9.31
C GLY A 197 14.33 -17.10 -8.75
N ASN A 198 15.31 -17.21 -7.86
CA ASN A 198 15.91 -16.05 -7.15
C ASN A 198 16.95 -15.35 -8.04
N VAL A 199 16.50 -14.73 -9.12
CA VAL A 199 17.34 -14.00 -10.08
C VAL A 199 16.72 -12.63 -10.34
N THR A 200 17.55 -11.65 -10.71
CA THR A 200 17.07 -10.34 -11.12
C THR A 200 16.64 -10.38 -12.58
N GLY A 201 15.37 -10.12 -12.83
CA GLY A 201 14.78 -10.05 -14.18
C GLY A 201 15.04 -8.73 -14.91
N PHE A 202 15.63 -7.76 -14.22
CA PHE A 202 16.00 -6.45 -14.76
C PHE A 202 17.40 -6.46 -15.35
N LYS A 203 17.68 -5.68 -16.38
CA LYS A 203 19.03 -5.48 -16.96
C LYS A 203 19.85 -4.56 -16.06
N MET A 204 20.85 -5.11 -15.37
CA MET A 204 21.61 -4.40 -14.32
C MET A 204 22.72 -3.48 -14.84
N GLN A 205 22.83 -3.24 -16.14
CA GLN A 205 23.78 -2.30 -16.69
C GLN A 205 23.40 -0.85 -16.34
N GLN A 206 24.39 0.00 -16.11
CA GLN A 206 24.23 1.37 -15.62
C GLN A 206 23.19 2.20 -16.40
N GLY A 207 23.18 2.11 -17.73
CA GLY A 207 22.22 2.86 -18.56
C GLY A 207 20.77 2.53 -18.27
N TYR A 208 20.44 1.23 -18.07
CA TYR A 208 19.09 0.79 -17.72
C TYR A 208 18.68 1.25 -16.33
N LEU A 209 19.58 1.13 -15.34
CA LEU A 209 19.33 1.56 -13.96
C LEU A 209 19.09 3.07 -13.87
N GLN A 210 19.89 3.89 -14.58
CA GLN A 210 19.70 5.33 -14.66
C GLN A 210 18.37 5.69 -15.33
N ALA A 211 18.06 5.03 -16.44
CA ALA A 211 16.81 5.25 -17.18
C ALA A 211 15.58 4.87 -16.33
N TYR A 212 15.65 3.79 -15.56
CA TYR A 212 14.54 3.36 -14.72
C TYR A 212 14.35 4.29 -13.51
N ALA A 213 15.42 4.80 -12.93
CA ALA A 213 15.33 5.84 -11.90
C ALA A 213 14.67 7.12 -12.44
N LEU A 214 15.07 7.55 -13.66
CA LEU A 214 14.46 8.68 -14.33
C LEU A 214 12.97 8.44 -14.68
N TYR A 215 12.61 7.21 -15.06
CA TYR A 215 11.23 6.79 -15.31
C TYR A 215 10.34 7.03 -14.08
N PHE A 216 10.77 6.62 -12.90
CA PHE A 216 10.03 6.87 -11.65
C PHE A 216 9.95 8.36 -11.31
N SER A 217 11.05 9.10 -11.49
CA SER A 217 11.04 10.54 -11.25
C SER A 217 10.02 11.25 -12.15
N LYS A 218 10.01 10.94 -13.44
CA LYS A 218 9.02 11.49 -14.39
C LYS A 218 7.60 11.10 -14.03
N TYR A 219 7.37 9.87 -13.58
CA TYR A 219 6.06 9.42 -13.13
C TYR A 219 5.54 10.26 -11.96
N VAL A 220 6.32 10.39 -10.89
CA VAL A 220 5.94 11.18 -9.71
C VAL A 220 5.65 12.64 -10.10
N GLN A 221 6.50 13.24 -10.92
CA GLN A 221 6.30 14.61 -11.40
C GLN A 221 5.05 14.76 -12.28
N ALA A 222 4.77 13.77 -13.14
CA ALA A 222 3.60 13.79 -14.02
C ALA A 222 2.29 13.65 -13.21
N TYR A 223 2.26 12.80 -12.20
CA TYR A 223 1.10 12.70 -11.29
C TYR A 223 0.90 13.98 -10.49
N LYS A 224 1.98 14.56 -9.95
CA LYS A 224 1.94 15.86 -9.24
C LYS A 224 1.38 16.97 -10.12
N LYS A 225 1.78 17.05 -11.41
CA LYS A 225 1.21 18.00 -12.39
C LYS A 225 -0.29 17.79 -12.65
N ASN A 226 -0.79 16.58 -12.40
CA ASN A 226 -2.22 16.28 -12.49
C ASN A 226 -2.96 16.44 -11.15
N GLY A 227 -2.31 17.01 -10.13
CA GLY A 227 -2.91 17.26 -8.81
C GLY A 227 -2.93 16.03 -7.90
N ILE A 228 -2.14 14.99 -8.18
CA ILE A 228 -2.04 13.77 -7.38
C ILE A 228 -0.62 13.68 -6.81
N THR A 229 -0.49 13.77 -5.49
CA THR A 229 0.80 13.60 -4.81
C THR A 229 1.03 12.13 -4.50
N ILE A 230 2.07 11.54 -5.07
CA ILE A 230 2.55 10.20 -4.69
C ILE A 230 3.48 10.37 -3.49
N SER A 231 2.99 10.04 -2.31
CA SER A 231 3.73 10.22 -1.06
C SER A 231 4.77 9.11 -0.82
N MET A 232 4.56 7.93 -1.40
CA MET A 232 5.40 6.76 -1.20
C MET A 232 5.53 5.96 -2.50
N LEU A 233 6.73 5.46 -2.78
CA LEU A 233 7.01 4.58 -3.91
C LEU A 233 7.67 3.29 -3.42
N MET A 234 7.12 2.17 -3.84
CA MET A 234 7.71 0.84 -3.70
C MET A 234 8.17 0.37 -5.09
N PRO A 235 9.47 0.21 -5.34
CA PRO A 235 10.01 0.07 -6.69
C PRO A 235 9.67 -1.23 -7.42
N GLN A 236 9.02 -2.19 -6.73
CA GLN A 236 8.55 -3.42 -7.35
C GLN A 236 7.42 -4.06 -6.55
N ASN A 237 6.37 -4.51 -7.24
CA ASN A 237 5.36 -5.42 -6.73
C ASN A 237 5.87 -6.87 -6.73
N GLU A 238 5.58 -7.64 -5.67
CA GLU A 238 5.89 -9.07 -5.55
C GLU A 238 7.32 -9.44 -5.96
N ILE A 239 8.29 -8.83 -5.30
CA ILE A 239 9.72 -8.82 -5.64
C ILE A 239 10.30 -10.23 -5.91
N ALA A 240 9.76 -11.26 -5.27
CA ALA A 240 10.28 -12.63 -5.32
C ALA A 240 9.35 -13.63 -6.06
N TRP A 241 8.34 -13.14 -6.79
CA TRP A 241 7.37 -13.99 -7.46
C TRP A 241 7.45 -13.88 -8.99
N THR A 242 7.33 -15.03 -9.68
CA THR A 242 7.41 -15.14 -11.14
C THR A 242 6.09 -15.62 -11.75
N PRO A 243 5.03 -14.80 -11.73
CA PRO A 243 3.76 -15.12 -12.34
C PRO A 243 3.77 -14.94 -13.86
N CYS A 244 2.68 -15.34 -14.50
CA CYS A 244 2.47 -15.18 -15.94
C CYS A 244 1.80 -13.84 -16.33
N TRP A 245 1.51 -12.98 -15.34
CA TRP A 245 1.11 -11.58 -15.53
C TRP A 245 2.32 -10.63 -15.40
N PRO A 246 2.14 -9.31 -15.54
CA PRO A 246 3.25 -8.36 -15.41
C PRO A 246 4.03 -8.58 -14.12
N SER A 247 5.34 -8.73 -14.21
CA SER A 247 6.20 -9.08 -13.06
C SER A 247 7.67 -8.83 -13.34
N CYS A 248 8.44 -8.59 -12.30
CA CYS A 248 9.90 -8.57 -12.36
C CYS A 248 10.49 -8.96 -11.01
N THR A 249 11.23 -10.06 -10.95
CA THR A 249 11.97 -10.41 -9.73
C THR A 249 13.24 -9.61 -9.60
N TRP A 250 13.63 -9.37 -8.35
CA TRP A 250 14.90 -8.76 -7.99
C TRP A 250 15.57 -9.58 -6.89
N ARG A 251 16.87 -9.78 -6.98
CA ARG A 251 17.64 -10.16 -5.81
C ARG A 251 17.71 -8.97 -4.86
N ALA A 252 17.73 -9.24 -3.58
CA ALA A 252 17.71 -8.18 -2.56
C ALA A 252 18.86 -7.19 -2.71
N GLU A 253 20.06 -7.69 -3.01
CA GLU A 253 21.28 -6.90 -3.22
C GLU A 253 21.20 -6.01 -4.47
N ASP A 254 20.64 -6.55 -5.56
CA ASP A 254 20.49 -5.81 -6.82
C ASP A 254 19.44 -4.68 -6.68
N LEU A 255 18.35 -4.96 -5.96
CA LEU A 255 17.36 -3.93 -5.63
C LEU A 255 17.96 -2.84 -4.74
N ALA A 256 18.79 -3.21 -3.76
CA ALA A 256 19.48 -2.25 -2.91
C ALA A 256 20.46 -1.36 -3.71
N ILE A 257 21.19 -1.95 -4.67
CA ILE A 257 22.02 -1.19 -5.62
C ILE A 257 21.16 -0.20 -6.40
N PHE A 258 20.05 -0.64 -6.96
CA PHE A 258 19.15 0.24 -7.70
C PHE A 258 18.66 1.41 -6.83
N VAL A 259 18.16 1.11 -5.64
CA VAL A 259 17.61 2.14 -4.73
C VAL A 259 18.69 3.11 -4.27
N THR A 260 19.85 2.62 -3.84
CA THR A 260 20.86 3.46 -3.19
C THR A 260 21.77 4.23 -4.16
N GLN A 261 21.99 3.68 -5.36
CA GLN A 261 22.93 4.29 -6.32
C GLN A 261 22.21 5.02 -7.47
N TYR A 262 20.91 4.77 -7.69
CA TYR A 262 20.18 5.35 -8.82
C TYR A 262 18.88 6.02 -8.40
N LEU A 263 17.92 5.31 -7.81
CA LEU A 263 16.58 5.83 -7.53
C LEU A 263 16.61 6.95 -6.47
N GLY A 264 17.23 6.69 -5.32
CA GLY A 264 17.35 7.67 -4.23
C GLY A 264 18.10 8.93 -4.65
N PRO A 265 19.30 8.82 -5.26
CA PRO A 265 20.02 9.96 -5.83
C PRO A 265 19.20 10.72 -6.89
N GLN A 266 18.42 10.04 -7.75
CA GLN A 266 17.58 10.69 -8.74
C GLN A 266 16.46 11.49 -8.08
N PHE A 267 15.78 10.93 -7.08
CA PHE A 267 14.73 11.62 -6.34
C PHE A 267 15.27 12.85 -5.59
N LYS A 268 16.44 12.72 -4.97
CA LYS A 268 17.13 13.83 -4.31
C LYS A 268 17.51 14.93 -5.31
N LYS A 269 18.07 14.56 -6.48
CA LYS A 269 18.41 15.50 -7.57
C LYS A 269 17.21 16.29 -8.05
N ASP A 270 16.05 15.63 -8.19
CA ASP A 270 14.82 16.23 -8.70
C ASP A 270 13.95 16.84 -7.59
N SER A 271 14.44 16.90 -6.35
CA SER A 271 13.76 17.45 -5.17
C SER A 271 12.37 16.87 -4.96
N LEU A 272 12.26 15.54 -5.02
CA LEU A 272 11.02 14.82 -4.78
C LEU A 272 10.93 14.42 -3.30
N ASP A 273 9.79 14.74 -2.68
CA ASP A 273 9.48 14.40 -1.29
C ASP A 273 8.89 12.98 -1.14
N THR A 274 8.73 12.26 -2.25
CA THR A 274 8.22 10.89 -2.26
C THR A 274 9.15 9.95 -1.51
N GLU A 275 8.65 9.31 -0.48
CA GLU A 275 9.39 8.30 0.27
C GLU A 275 9.64 7.05 -0.60
N ILE A 276 10.82 6.47 -0.46
CA ILE A 276 11.14 5.18 -1.08
C ILE A 276 11.04 4.11 0.01
N TRP A 277 10.31 3.05 -0.27
CA TRP A 277 10.19 1.86 0.56
C TRP A 277 10.80 0.66 -0.18
N MET A 278 11.16 -0.39 0.54
CA MET A 278 11.85 -1.55 -0.05
C MET A 278 11.09 -2.15 -1.24
N GLY A 279 9.77 -2.20 -1.18
CA GLY A 279 8.90 -2.85 -2.16
C GLY A 279 7.84 -3.68 -1.44
N THR A 280 7.07 -4.45 -2.19
CA THR A 280 6.03 -5.30 -1.63
C THR A 280 6.53 -6.74 -1.57
N VAL A 281 7.03 -7.14 -0.41
CA VAL A 281 7.69 -8.44 -0.22
C VAL A 281 6.63 -9.52 0.03
N ASN A 282 6.55 -10.48 -0.87
CA ASN A 282 5.61 -11.60 -0.80
C ASN A 282 6.26 -12.94 -0.37
N TYR A 283 7.49 -12.88 0.13
CA TYR A 283 8.27 -14.04 0.55
C TYR A 283 8.37 -14.13 2.08
N PRO A 284 8.09 -15.30 2.69
CA PRO A 284 7.96 -15.42 4.14
C PRO A 284 9.30 -15.46 4.89
N ASN A 285 10.43 -15.68 4.18
CA ASN A 285 11.74 -15.74 4.82
C ASN A 285 12.29 -14.32 5.09
N PRO A 286 12.59 -13.97 6.36
CA PRO A 286 13.15 -12.66 6.71
C PRO A 286 14.53 -12.39 6.10
N ASP A 287 15.28 -13.41 5.69
CA ASP A 287 16.62 -13.25 5.14
C ASP A 287 16.66 -12.39 3.88
N TYR A 288 15.60 -12.41 3.07
CA TYR A 288 15.48 -11.55 1.92
C TYR A 288 15.46 -10.05 2.31
N ILE A 289 14.68 -9.72 3.34
CA ILE A 289 14.60 -8.35 3.86
C ILE A 289 15.91 -7.96 4.54
N ARG A 290 16.53 -8.86 5.32
CA ARG A 290 17.85 -8.65 5.92
C ARG A 290 18.92 -8.37 4.88
N ALA A 291 18.95 -9.17 3.79
CA ALA A 291 19.92 -9.01 2.72
C ALA A 291 19.80 -7.63 2.03
N PHE A 292 18.60 -7.06 1.95
CA PHE A 292 18.37 -5.72 1.45
C PHE A 292 18.76 -4.65 2.48
N LEU A 293 18.18 -4.71 3.70
CA LEU A 293 18.35 -3.65 4.71
C LEU A 293 19.78 -3.51 5.20
N ASN A 294 20.58 -4.59 5.17
CA ASN A 294 21.99 -4.58 5.56
C ASN A 294 22.92 -4.05 4.48
N GLN A 295 22.41 -3.69 3.28
CA GLN A 295 23.27 -3.08 2.27
C GLN A 295 23.62 -1.64 2.65
N LYS A 296 24.83 -1.23 2.25
CA LYS A 296 25.36 0.11 2.54
C LYS A 296 24.42 1.21 2.02
N ASN A 297 24.18 2.23 2.83
CA ASN A 297 23.39 3.43 2.51
C ASN A 297 21.88 3.18 2.31
N VAL A 298 21.34 1.99 2.57
CA VAL A 298 19.89 1.75 2.45
C VAL A 298 19.11 2.65 3.40
N SER A 299 19.56 2.81 4.65
CA SER A 299 18.95 3.69 5.65
C SER A 299 18.90 5.18 5.25
N ASP A 300 19.75 5.62 4.33
CA ASP A 300 19.75 7.00 3.86
C ASP A 300 18.54 7.33 2.96
N TYR A 301 18.00 6.31 2.29
CA TYR A 301 16.97 6.47 1.27
C TYR A 301 15.66 5.75 1.59
N VAL A 302 15.70 4.61 2.29
CA VAL A 302 14.55 3.76 2.53
C VAL A 302 13.91 4.07 3.88
N ARG A 303 12.58 4.24 3.90
CA ARG A 303 11.81 4.57 5.10
C ARG A 303 11.08 3.39 5.69
N GLY A 304 10.80 2.36 4.90
CA GLY A 304 10.04 1.21 5.39
C GLY A 304 10.07 0.00 4.48
N VAL A 305 9.34 -1.01 4.88
CA VAL A 305 9.19 -2.29 4.21
C VAL A 305 7.70 -2.58 4.00
N GLY A 306 7.31 -2.76 2.75
CA GLY A 306 6.00 -3.31 2.42
C GLY A 306 6.03 -4.83 2.42
N VAL A 307 5.06 -5.46 3.05
CA VAL A 307 4.87 -6.91 3.00
C VAL A 307 3.49 -7.26 2.47
N GLN A 308 3.38 -8.36 1.75
CA GLN A 308 2.09 -8.84 1.26
C GLN A 308 2.01 -10.35 1.28
N TRP A 309 0.79 -10.90 1.29
CA TRP A 309 0.55 -12.35 1.30
C TRP A 309 1.37 -13.04 2.39
N THR A 310 2.13 -14.07 2.01
CA THR A 310 2.97 -14.84 2.93
C THR A 310 4.13 -14.02 3.51
N GLY A 311 4.49 -12.89 2.91
CA GLY A 311 5.53 -11.99 3.42
C GLY A 311 5.24 -11.45 4.82
N MET A 312 3.97 -11.35 5.21
CA MET A 312 3.59 -10.98 6.57
C MET A 312 4.20 -11.89 7.66
N LYS A 313 4.52 -13.14 7.31
CA LYS A 313 5.15 -14.09 8.25
C LYS A 313 6.57 -13.67 8.67
N ALA A 314 7.22 -12.78 7.93
CA ALA A 314 8.52 -12.23 8.30
C ALA A 314 8.43 -11.13 9.37
N LEU A 315 7.28 -10.45 9.53
CA LEU A 315 7.10 -9.31 10.43
C LEU A 315 7.58 -9.53 11.86
N PRO A 316 7.25 -10.65 12.56
CA PRO A 316 7.66 -10.83 13.95
C PRO A 316 9.17 -10.78 14.17
N VAL A 317 9.94 -11.14 13.14
CA VAL A 317 11.40 -11.15 13.17
C VAL A 317 11.95 -9.80 12.76
N ILE A 318 11.53 -9.28 11.58
CA ILE A 318 12.13 -8.07 11.02
C ILE A 318 11.76 -6.82 11.81
N HIS A 319 10.54 -6.70 12.32
CA HIS A 319 10.16 -5.58 13.17
C HIS A 319 11.02 -5.50 14.44
N LYS A 320 11.32 -6.65 15.05
CA LYS A 320 12.19 -6.73 16.22
C LYS A 320 13.65 -6.36 15.90
N GLU A 321 14.14 -6.76 14.72
CA GLU A 321 15.54 -6.51 14.32
C GLU A 321 15.75 -5.10 13.76
N TYR A 322 14.73 -4.52 13.11
CA TYR A 322 14.80 -3.22 12.45
C TYR A 322 13.65 -2.29 12.90
N PRO A 323 13.53 -1.96 14.20
CA PRO A 323 12.38 -1.22 14.75
C PRO A 323 12.29 0.24 14.30
N SER A 324 13.30 0.76 13.62
CA SER A 324 13.33 2.13 13.12
C SER A 324 12.69 2.30 11.74
N TYR A 325 12.36 1.22 11.05
CA TYR A 325 11.65 1.27 9.77
C TYR A 325 10.14 1.21 9.97
N GLY A 326 9.40 1.89 9.09
CA GLY A 326 7.94 1.71 8.97
C GLY A 326 7.60 0.35 8.36
N TYR A 327 6.44 -0.19 8.70
CA TYR A 327 5.96 -1.46 8.16
C TYR A 327 4.54 -1.30 7.63
N MET A 328 4.31 -1.78 6.42
CA MET A 328 3.00 -1.71 5.77
C MET A 328 2.61 -3.08 5.22
N GLN A 329 1.39 -3.51 5.51
CA GLN A 329 0.76 -4.60 4.79
C GLN A 329 0.17 -4.03 3.50
N THR A 330 0.70 -4.44 2.36
CA THR A 330 0.46 -3.80 1.06
C THR A 330 -0.61 -4.47 0.22
N GLU A 331 -0.84 -5.76 0.49
CA GLU A 331 -1.84 -6.55 -0.23
C GLU A 331 -2.14 -7.85 0.52
N ASN A 332 -3.41 -8.18 0.68
CA ASN A 332 -3.84 -9.44 1.29
C ASN A 332 -5.10 -9.97 0.62
N MET A 333 -5.36 -11.25 0.83
CA MET A 333 -6.57 -11.90 0.38
C MET A 333 -7.79 -11.37 1.14
N CYS A 334 -8.84 -11.02 0.42
CA CYS A 334 -10.15 -10.69 0.97
C CYS A 334 -11.19 -11.84 0.82
N GLY A 335 -10.71 -13.07 0.71
CA GLY A 335 -11.52 -14.24 0.37
C GLY A 335 -11.84 -14.33 -1.12
N ASN A 336 -12.70 -15.27 -1.48
CA ASN A 336 -13.17 -15.47 -2.86
C ASN A 336 -14.40 -14.60 -3.19
N SER A 337 -14.56 -13.46 -2.51
CA SER A 337 -15.75 -12.59 -2.60
C SER A 337 -17.03 -13.21 -2.02
N GLU A 338 -16.93 -14.28 -1.26
CA GLU A 338 -18.07 -14.96 -0.64
C GLU A 338 -18.69 -14.14 0.50
N ASN A 339 -17.96 -13.17 1.06
CA ASN A 339 -18.41 -12.31 2.17
C ASN A 339 -18.99 -13.11 3.35
N ASP A 340 -18.48 -14.28 3.60
CA ASP A 340 -18.90 -15.17 4.66
C ASP A 340 -18.14 -14.90 5.98
N TRP A 341 -18.45 -15.68 7.01
CA TRP A 341 -17.80 -15.55 8.31
C TRP A 341 -16.30 -15.89 8.25
N SER A 342 -15.90 -16.85 7.42
CA SER A 342 -14.50 -17.25 7.30
C SER A 342 -13.66 -16.16 6.65
N ALA A 343 -14.20 -15.43 5.67
CA ALA A 343 -13.53 -14.28 5.07
C ALA A 343 -13.28 -13.16 6.10
N LEU A 344 -14.26 -12.92 7.00
CA LEU A 344 -14.11 -11.95 8.09
C LEU A 344 -13.04 -12.40 9.08
N GLU A 345 -13.05 -13.67 9.52
CA GLU A 345 -12.03 -14.19 10.45
C GLU A 345 -10.63 -14.13 9.85
N ASN A 346 -10.47 -14.47 8.58
CA ASN A 346 -9.18 -14.37 7.89
C ASN A 346 -8.67 -12.93 7.85
N THR A 347 -9.54 -11.98 7.51
CA THR A 347 -9.20 -10.55 7.49
C THR A 347 -8.84 -10.05 8.88
N TRP A 348 -9.63 -10.40 9.90
CA TRP A 348 -9.36 -10.03 11.28
C TRP A 348 -8.02 -10.58 11.77
N ASN A 349 -7.75 -11.86 11.53
CA ASN A 349 -6.50 -12.50 11.89
C ASN A 349 -5.29 -11.83 11.22
N ALA A 350 -5.41 -11.42 9.96
CA ALA A 350 -4.37 -10.67 9.27
C ALA A 350 -4.13 -9.29 9.91
N VAL A 351 -5.19 -8.55 10.23
CA VAL A 351 -5.10 -7.25 10.92
C VAL A 351 -4.44 -7.39 12.29
N VAL A 352 -4.89 -8.36 13.10
CA VAL A 352 -4.31 -8.64 14.42
C VAL A 352 -2.84 -9.03 14.31
N HIS A 353 -2.50 -9.90 13.35
CA HIS A 353 -1.10 -10.27 13.11
C HIS A 353 -0.24 -9.05 12.76
N CYS A 354 -0.71 -8.20 11.85
CA CYS A 354 0.01 -7.02 11.42
C CYS A 354 0.22 -6.03 12.56
N PHE A 355 -0.82 -5.70 13.31
CA PHE A 355 -0.72 -4.73 14.42
C PHE A 355 0.14 -5.25 15.59
N ASN A 356 0.06 -6.52 15.91
CA ASN A 356 0.93 -7.12 16.93
C ASN A 356 2.41 -7.16 16.52
N ASN A 357 2.71 -6.92 15.25
CA ASN A 357 4.06 -6.95 14.69
C ASN A 357 4.47 -5.62 14.04
N GLY A 358 3.92 -4.50 14.50
CA GLY A 358 4.42 -3.17 14.24
C GLY A 358 4.04 -2.58 12.89
N VAL A 359 3.01 -3.12 12.21
CA VAL A 359 2.43 -2.46 11.03
C VAL A 359 1.69 -1.22 11.48
N ASP A 360 1.92 -0.09 10.81
CA ASP A 360 1.43 1.23 11.17
C ASP A 360 0.62 1.92 10.04
#